data_dc0edde33a341224fb89fb8e8cf87bcd
#
_entry.id   dc0edde33a341224fb89fb8e8cf87bcd
#
_cell.length_a   1.000
_cell.length_b   1.000
_cell.length_c   1.000
_cell.angle_alpha   90.00
_cell.angle_beta   90.00
_cell.angle_gamma   90.00
#
_symmetry.space_group_name_H-M   'P 1'
#
loop_
_entity.id
_entity.type
_entity.pdbx_description
1 polymer ?
#
loop_
_entity_poly.entity_id
_entity_poly.type
_entity_poly.pdbx_seq_one_letter_code
_entity_poly.pdbx_strand_id
1 'polypeptide(L)'
;MASRSDGRRARRTAGNGAARSERAGDARGALVLIGGACSADGDALGAFIRLAGADRGTPLVGFTTASSNPGRAAAAWRRDFQAAGVRNVDIPIVDGRDAANDTSIAERVRGAAGIFLGGGDQVHLITTLSGTLVGEAIRDAFVAGAVVCGTSAGAAALTETTLAGGEVDEDGNEVEMYIGPGLGLLCFGALIDTHFAQRRRLHRLFVAIAGYPQLLGLGIDEDTGLVVHGSIGEVVGKGGVTFVDGRDTVRFDNASTVTKGGELTLSHLRVGLVGTGQRFDLEARELEALLPNGRESGIGNRESAATGTGTRETGPVALGRDRRDPSPGGSG
;
A
#
# COMPACT_ATOMS: atom_id res chain seq x y z
N MET A 1 -10.39 -58.53 54.07
CA MET A 1 -10.86 -57.12 54.25
C MET A 1 -10.41 -56.37 53.04
N ALA A 2 -11.36 -56.04 52.17
CA ALA A 2 -11.12 -55.37 50.88
C ALA A 2 -11.41 -53.85 51.05
N SER A 3 -10.52 -53.02 50.60
CA SER A 3 -10.76 -51.59 50.50
C SER A 3 -10.72 -51.20 48.98
N ARG A 4 -11.87 -50.71 48.52
CA ARG A 4 -12.09 -50.19 47.19
C ARG A 4 -11.61 -48.74 47.13
N SER A 5 -10.71 -48.36 46.23
CA SER A 5 -10.38 -46.97 45.90
C SER A 5 -11.12 -46.55 44.63
N ASP A 6 -11.89 -45.54 44.81
CA ASP A 6 -12.79 -44.88 43.83
C ASP A 6 -12.01 -43.97 42.89
N GLY A 7 -12.04 -44.26 41.57
CA GLY A 7 -11.36 -43.51 40.54
C GLY A 7 -12.25 -42.37 39.99
N ARG A 8 -12.08 -41.16 40.45
CA ARG A 8 -12.70 -39.98 39.83
C ARG A 8 -11.94 -39.52 38.57
N ARG A 9 -12.54 -39.76 37.44
CA ARG A 9 -12.17 -39.17 36.16
C ARG A 9 -12.41 -37.64 36.20
N ALA A 10 -11.36 -36.84 36.10
CA ALA A 10 -11.45 -35.39 35.84
C ALA A 10 -11.82 -35.17 34.36
N ARG A 11 -12.98 -34.61 34.12
CA ARG A 11 -13.37 -34.07 32.82
C ARG A 11 -12.58 -32.78 32.60
N ARG A 12 -11.67 -32.76 31.60
CA ARG A 12 -11.06 -31.57 31.06
C ARG A 12 -12.13 -30.87 30.21
N THR A 13 -12.56 -29.69 30.64
CA THR A 13 -13.36 -28.76 29.88
C THR A 13 -12.47 -28.13 28.79
N ALA A 14 -12.71 -28.50 27.52
CA ALA A 14 -12.28 -27.74 26.38
C ALA A 14 -13.24 -26.53 26.24
N GLY A 15 -12.72 -25.35 26.39
CA GLY A 15 -13.50 -24.15 26.18
C GLY A 15 -12.65 -22.91 26.31
N ASN A 16 -12.64 -22.08 25.26
CA ASN A 16 -12.11 -20.73 25.10
C ASN A 16 -10.76 -20.60 24.41
N GLY A 17 -10.73 -20.94 23.12
CA GLY A 17 -9.67 -20.51 22.20
C GLY A 17 -10.16 -19.64 21.02
N ALA A 18 -11.48 -19.44 20.86
CA ALA A 18 -12.04 -18.81 19.66
C ALA A 18 -12.54 -17.35 19.83
N ALA A 19 -12.44 -16.76 21.02
CA ALA A 19 -13.07 -15.44 21.29
C ALA A 19 -12.09 -14.25 21.39
N ARG A 20 -10.85 -14.39 20.91
CA ARG A 20 -9.83 -13.33 21.04
C ARG A 20 -9.42 -12.64 19.74
N SER A 21 -9.86 -13.11 18.56
CA SER A 21 -9.45 -12.50 17.27
C SER A 21 -10.42 -11.43 16.74
N GLU A 22 -11.67 -11.41 17.19
CA GLU A 22 -12.68 -10.49 16.61
C GLU A 22 -12.69 -9.07 17.19
N ARG A 23 -11.88 -8.75 18.20
CA ARG A 23 -11.91 -7.42 18.85
C ARG A 23 -10.73 -6.49 18.55
N ALA A 24 -9.75 -6.91 17.77
CA ALA A 24 -8.59 -6.09 17.40
C ALA A 24 -8.70 -5.46 16.00
N GLY A 25 -9.68 -5.86 15.17
CA GLY A 25 -9.83 -5.43 13.78
C GLY A 25 -10.59 -4.12 13.57
N ASP A 26 -11.47 -3.73 14.52
CA ASP A 26 -12.48 -2.69 14.26
C ASP A 26 -12.12 -1.27 14.74
N ALA A 27 -10.98 -1.07 15.39
CA ALA A 27 -10.64 0.21 16.04
C ALA A 27 -9.48 0.99 15.41
N ARG A 28 -8.90 0.51 14.31
CA ARG A 28 -7.82 1.22 13.61
C ARG A 28 -8.37 2.04 12.45
N GLY A 29 -7.67 3.14 12.11
CA GLY A 29 -7.94 3.91 10.90
C GLY A 29 -7.66 3.11 9.62
N ALA A 30 -7.95 3.72 8.47
CA ALA A 30 -7.64 3.14 7.17
C ALA A 30 -6.24 3.55 6.72
N LEU A 31 -5.59 2.70 5.91
CA LEU A 31 -4.40 3.06 5.16
C LEU A 31 -4.77 3.28 3.68
N VAL A 32 -4.15 4.28 3.05
CA VAL A 32 -4.21 4.48 1.59
C VAL A 32 -2.78 4.49 1.06
N LEU A 33 -2.40 3.44 0.36
CA LEU A 33 -1.04 3.17 -0.09
C LEU A 33 -0.97 3.44 -1.59
N ILE A 34 -0.37 4.56 -2.02
CA ILE A 34 -0.35 5.01 -3.41
C ILE A 34 1.01 4.72 -4.03
N GLY A 35 1.01 4.14 -5.24
CA GLY A 35 2.22 3.74 -5.95
C GLY A 35 3.07 4.87 -6.53
N GLY A 36 2.70 6.13 -6.31
CA GLY A 36 3.40 7.32 -6.82
C GLY A 36 2.64 8.00 -7.96
N ALA A 37 3.21 9.09 -8.51
CA ALA A 37 2.63 9.92 -9.56
C ALA A 37 1.13 10.24 -9.32
N CYS A 38 0.82 10.66 -8.09
CA CYS A 38 -0.52 10.85 -7.58
C CYS A 38 -1.13 12.13 -8.15
N SER A 39 -2.14 11.99 -9.01
CA SER A 39 -2.85 13.12 -9.59
C SER A 39 -3.79 13.77 -8.57
N ALA A 40 -3.90 15.12 -8.60
CA ALA A 40 -4.78 15.86 -7.68
C ALA A 40 -6.27 15.52 -7.86
N ASP A 41 -6.66 15.13 -9.07
CA ASP A 41 -8.00 14.68 -9.46
C ASP A 41 -8.12 13.15 -9.56
N GLY A 42 -7.06 12.42 -9.16
CA GLY A 42 -7.00 10.97 -9.23
C GLY A 42 -7.84 10.28 -8.16
N ASP A 43 -8.39 9.10 -8.50
CA ASP A 43 -9.24 8.32 -7.59
C ASP A 43 -8.50 7.90 -6.32
N ALA A 44 -7.19 7.62 -6.40
CA ALA A 44 -6.39 7.20 -5.26
C ALA A 44 -6.26 8.31 -4.20
N LEU A 45 -5.92 9.55 -4.60
CA LEU A 45 -5.89 10.70 -3.69
C LEU A 45 -7.31 11.06 -3.22
N GLY A 46 -8.28 11.00 -4.13
CA GLY A 46 -9.68 11.22 -3.83
C GLY A 46 -10.22 10.25 -2.77
N ALA A 47 -9.82 8.98 -2.80
CA ALA A 47 -10.19 8.01 -1.76
C ALA A 47 -9.66 8.43 -0.38
N PHE A 48 -8.40 8.85 -0.27
CA PHE A 48 -7.85 9.38 0.98
C PHE A 48 -8.63 10.60 1.48
N ILE A 49 -8.89 11.58 0.61
CA ILE A 49 -9.60 12.82 0.96
C ILE A 49 -11.00 12.51 1.48
N ARG A 50 -11.74 11.63 0.80
CA ARG A 50 -13.10 11.23 1.20
C ARG A 50 -13.11 10.45 2.53
N LEU A 51 -12.22 9.47 2.68
CA LEU A 51 -12.13 8.66 3.89
C LEU A 51 -11.77 9.51 5.12
N ALA A 52 -10.83 10.44 4.97
CA ALA A 52 -10.46 11.38 6.02
C ALA A 52 -11.52 12.48 6.25
N GLY A 53 -12.54 12.61 5.38
CA GLY A 53 -13.54 13.67 5.43
C GLY A 53 -12.99 15.07 5.14
N ALA A 54 -11.83 15.17 4.49
CA ALA A 54 -11.16 16.44 4.25
C ALA A 54 -11.88 17.33 3.25
N ASP A 55 -12.68 16.77 2.37
CA ASP A 55 -13.66 17.44 1.51
C ASP A 55 -14.75 18.17 2.31
N ARG A 56 -15.02 17.73 3.53
CA ARG A 56 -15.97 18.33 4.49
C ARG A 56 -15.31 19.22 5.53
N GLY A 57 -13.97 19.43 5.44
CA GLY A 57 -13.22 20.35 6.25
C GLY A 57 -12.55 19.78 7.50
N THR A 58 -12.49 18.46 7.65
CA THR A 58 -11.67 17.86 8.71
C THR A 58 -10.18 18.15 8.51
N PRO A 59 -9.38 18.24 9.59
CA PRO A 59 -7.97 18.61 9.49
C PRO A 59 -7.14 17.50 8.87
N LEU A 60 -6.31 17.85 7.89
CA LEU A 60 -5.23 17.02 7.38
C LEU A 60 -3.87 17.55 7.83
N VAL A 61 -2.95 16.65 8.16
CA VAL A 61 -1.53 16.97 8.36
C VAL A 61 -0.70 16.20 7.34
N GLY A 62 0.15 16.91 6.57
CA GLY A 62 1.02 16.28 5.58
C GLY A 62 2.50 16.43 5.91
N PHE A 63 3.29 15.44 5.53
CA PHE A 63 4.75 15.43 5.69
C PHE A 63 5.43 15.24 4.35
N THR A 64 6.41 16.09 4.08
CA THR A 64 7.28 16.02 2.90
C THR A 64 8.72 15.66 3.28
N THR A 65 8.89 15.04 4.43
CA THR A 65 10.16 14.63 5.02
C THR A 65 11.01 13.76 4.09
N ALA A 66 10.39 12.91 3.28
CA ALA A 66 11.09 12.09 2.29
C ALA A 66 11.73 12.92 1.15
N SER A 67 11.28 14.13 0.91
CA SER A 67 11.73 14.96 -0.22
C SER A 67 13.12 15.55 0.04
N SER A 68 13.97 15.58 -0.98
CA SER A 68 15.23 16.33 -0.96
C SER A 68 15.04 17.86 -0.85
N ASN A 69 13.81 18.34 -1.10
CA ASN A 69 13.43 19.74 -0.92
C ASN A 69 12.04 19.84 -0.25
N PRO A 70 11.95 19.64 1.08
CA PRO A 70 10.68 19.57 1.81
C PRO A 70 9.81 20.80 1.64
N GLY A 71 10.40 22.01 1.62
CA GLY A 71 9.65 23.26 1.46
C GLY A 71 8.96 23.40 0.09
N ARG A 72 9.67 23.05 -0.99
CA ARG A 72 9.10 23.04 -2.34
C ARG A 72 8.00 21.98 -2.47
N ALA A 73 8.24 20.80 -1.95
CA ALA A 73 7.28 19.70 -1.95
C ALA A 73 6.02 20.06 -1.15
N ALA A 74 6.16 20.67 0.04
CA ALA A 74 5.03 21.15 0.85
C ALA A 74 4.18 22.18 0.11
N ALA A 75 4.81 23.13 -0.60
CA ALA A 75 4.09 24.11 -1.40
C ALA A 75 3.34 23.47 -2.59
N ALA A 76 3.90 22.44 -3.22
CA ALA A 76 3.24 21.69 -4.27
C ALA A 76 2.02 20.92 -3.72
N TRP A 77 2.20 20.14 -2.67
CA TRP A 77 1.10 19.38 -2.07
C TRP A 77 -0.03 20.24 -1.51
N ARG A 78 0.27 21.43 -0.97
CA ARG A 78 -0.80 22.38 -0.60
C ARG A 78 -1.65 22.77 -1.78
N ARG A 79 -1.03 23.07 -2.95
CA ARG A 79 -1.78 23.40 -4.17
C ARG A 79 -2.62 22.23 -4.66
N ASP A 80 -2.06 21.01 -4.65
CA ASP A 80 -2.75 19.81 -5.10
C ASP A 80 -3.94 19.48 -4.20
N PHE A 81 -3.79 19.54 -2.89
CA PHE A 81 -4.90 19.38 -1.95
C PHE A 81 -5.96 20.48 -2.10
N GLN A 82 -5.56 21.73 -2.31
CA GLN A 82 -6.50 22.83 -2.56
C GLN A 82 -7.26 22.63 -3.87
N ALA A 83 -6.59 22.19 -4.94
CA ALA A 83 -7.22 21.85 -6.21
C ALA A 83 -8.21 20.69 -6.06
N ALA A 84 -7.92 19.72 -5.19
CA ALA A 84 -8.82 18.63 -4.82
C ALA A 84 -9.94 19.03 -3.82
N GLY A 85 -10.06 20.33 -3.48
CA GLY A 85 -11.13 20.84 -2.61
C GLY A 85 -10.84 20.82 -1.11
N VAL A 86 -9.66 20.39 -0.68
CA VAL A 86 -9.27 20.37 0.74
C VAL A 86 -8.92 21.79 1.20
N ARG A 87 -9.59 22.27 2.26
CA ARG A 87 -9.39 23.62 2.79
C ARG A 87 -8.57 23.67 4.08
N ASN A 88 -8.56 22.58 4.83
CA ASN A 88 -7.90 22.50 6.14
C ASN A 88 -6.74 21.50 6.07
N VAL A 89 -5.62 21.94 5.48
CA VAL A 89 -4.40 21.15 5.35
C VAL A 89 -3.21 21.92 5.93
N ASP A 90 -2.53 21.27 6.89
CA ASP A 90 -1.24 21.73 7.46
C ASP A 90 -0.12 20.82 6.94
N ILE A 91 0.97 21.41 6.47
CA ILE A 91 2.16 20.68 6.03
C ILE A 91 3.38 21.32 6.71
N PRO A 92 3.66 20.96 7.97
CA PRO A 92 4.86 21.41 8.67
C PRO A 92 6.12 20.86 8.00
N ILE A 93 7.20 21.61 8.05
CA ILE A 93 8.51 21.14 7.59
C ILE A 93 9.16 20.36 8.73
N VAL A 94 9.31 19.06 8.51
CA VAL A 94 10.00 18.13 9.39
C VAL A 94 11.13 17.51 8.57
N ASP A 95 12.27 18.17 8.59
CA ASP A 95 13.46 17.81 7.80
C ASP A 95 14.56 17.12 8.64
N GLY A 96 14.32 16.91 9.93
CA GLY A 96 15.21 16.25 10.85
C GLY A 96 14.57 15.86 12.16
N ARG A 97 15.30 15.12 12.97
CA ARG A 97 14.79 14.56 14.23
C ARG A 97 14.41 15.62 15.27
N ASP A 98 15.05 16.80 15.25
CA ASP A 98 14.70 17.89 16.18
C ASP A 98 13.29 18.41 15.88
N ALA A 99 12.97 18.68 14.60
CA ALA A 99 11.63 19.04 14.17
C ALA A 99 10.61 17.91 14.39
N ALA A 100 11.04 16.65 14.25
CA ALA A 100 10.19 15.48 14.53
C ALA A 100 9.90 15.29 16.04
N ASN A 101 10.60 15.99 16.92
CA ASN A 101 10.33 16.02 18.36
C ASN A 101 9.64 17.31 18.83
N ASP A 102 9.10 18.11 17.90
CA ASP A 102 8.30 19.28 18.23
C ASP A 102 6.92 18.86 18.76
N THR A 103 6.64 19.22 20.01
CA THR A 103 5.38 18.88 20.69
C THR A 103 4.16 19.47 19.99
N SER A 104 4.29 20.69 19.44
CA SER A 104 3.17 21.37 18.77
C SER A 104 2.80 20.70 17.44
N ILE A 105 3.78 20.15 16.73
CA ILE A 105 3.54 19.34 15.53
C ILE A 105 2.86 18.02 15.94
N ALA A 106 3.37 17.33 16.96
CA ALA A 106 2.81 16.08 17.44
C ALA A 106 1.34 16.24 17.89
N GLU A 107 0.99 17.34 18.59
CA GLU A 107 -0.38 17.62 18.98
C GLU A 107 -1.31 17.83 17.78
N ARG A 108 -0.88 18.56 16.76
CA ARG A 108 -1.65 18.71 15.52
C ARG A 108 -1.87 17.39 14.81
N VAL A 109 -0.87 16.51 14.80
CA VAL A 109 -0.98 15.16 14.22
C VAL A 109 -1.99 14.31 14.96
N ARG A 110 -2.00 14.32 16.31
CA ARG A 110 -3.00 13.58 17.11
C ARG A 110 -4.42 14.08 16.86
N GLY A 111 -4.59 15.37 16.53
CA GLY A 111 -5.90 15.96 16.21
C GLY A 111 -6.31 15.83 14.74
N ALA A 112 -5.47 15.26 13.88
CA ALA A 112 -5.76 15.13 12.46
C ALA A 112 -6.70 13.94 12.16
N ALA A 113 -7.66 14.15 11.26
CA ALA A 113 -8.49 13.08 10.72
C ALA A 113 -7.79 12.33 9.58
N GLY A 114 -6.83 12.98 8.91
CA GLY A 114 -6.01 12.39 7.88
C GLY A 114 -4.56 12.81 7.98
N ILE A 115 -3.65 11.88 7.73
CA ILE A 115 -2.20 12.09 7.73
C ILE A 115 -1.65 11.66 6.37
N PHE A 116 -0.86 12.51 5.74
CA PHE A 116 -0.28 12.27 4.42
C PHE A 116 1.25 12.24 4.49
N LEU A 117 1.85 11.17 3.95
CA LEU A 117 3.29 11.01 3.80
C LEU A 117 3.67 11.09 2.33
N GLY A 118 4.42 12.11 1.94
CA GLY A 118 4.87 12.34 0.57
C GLY A 118 6.00 11.40 0.14
N GLY A 119 6.29 11.42 -1.17
CA GLY A 119 7.35 10.64 -1.79
C GLY A 119 8.75 11.28 -1.66
N GLY A 120 9.77 10.49 -2.02
CA GLY A 120 11.19 10.82 -1.98
C GLY A 120 12.03 9.63 -1.52
N ASP A 121 12.83 9.81 -0.46
CA ASP A 121 13.64 8.78 0.16
C ASP A 121 12.94 8.21 1.41
N GLN A 122 12.52 6.95 1.33
CA GLN A 122 11.84 6.27 2.45
C GLN A 122 12.77 6.01 3.64
N VAL A 123 14.06 5.80 3.41
CA VAL A 123 15.02 5.59 4.50
C VAL A 123 15.19 6.87 5.31
N HIS A 124 15.29 8.02 4.62
CA HIS A 124 15.31 9.31 5.28
C HIS A 124 14.02 9.59 6.07
N LEU A 125 12.85 9.31 5.48
CA LEU A 125 11.56 9.45 6.16
C LEU A 125 11.50 8.62 7.45
N ILE A 126 11.86 7.33 7.36
CA ILE A 126 11.81 6.40 8.48
C ILE A 126 12.80 6.80 9.58
N THR A 127 14.04 7.11 9.22
CA THR A 127 15.07 7.49 10.21
C THR A 127 14.76 8.81 10.91
N THR A 128 14.07 9.72 10.23
CA THR A 128 13.63 11.00 10.82
C THR A 128 12.47 10.80 11.79
N LEU A 129 11.46 9.98 11.44
CA LEU A 129 10.23 9.87 12.23
C LEU A 129 10.25 8.76 13.29
N SER A 130 11.01 7.67 13.10
CA SER A 130 10.97 6.53 14.03
C SER A 130 11.45 6.90 15.44
N GLY A 131 10.63 6.58 16.45
CA GLY A 131 10.92 6.84 17.86
C GLY A 131 10.99 8.34 18.21
N THR A 132 10.25 9.19 17.50
CA THR A 132 10.07 10.61 17.78
C THR A 132 8.63 10.92 18.16
N LEU A 133 8.38 12.10 18.77
CA LEU A 133 7.04 12.53 19.16
C LEU A 133 6.06 12.57 17.98
N VAL A 134 6.49 13.01 16.81
CA VAL A 134 5.66 13.02 15.58
C VAL A 134 5.39 11.60 15.09
N GLY A 135 6.40 10.71 15.08
CA GLY A 135 6.22 9.31 14.70
C GLY A 135 5.25 8.56 15.62
N GLU A 136 5.33 8.80 16.93
CA GLU A 136 4.38 8.28 17.92
C GLU A 136 2.96 8.86 17.70
N ALA A 137 2.86 10.18 17.46
CA ALA A 137 1.59 10.84 17.20
C ALA A 137 0.88 10.32 15.93
N ILE A 138 1.63 9.99 14.88
CA ILE A 138 1.08 9.33 13.68
C ILE A 138 0.47 7.97 14.04
N ARG A 139 1.17 7.17 14.85
CA ARG A 139 0.67 5.87 15.32
C ARG A 139 -0.57 6.02 16.21
N ASP A 140 -0.52 6.96 17.16
CA ASP A 140 -1.62 7.25 18.08
C ASP A 140 -2.89 7.66 17.31
N ALA A 141 -2.75 8.58 16.33
CA ALA A 141 -3.85 9.03 15.49
C ALA A 141 -4.44 7.89 14.64
N PHE A 142 -3.58 7.04 14.04
CA PHE A 142 -4.02 5.87 13.29
C PHE A 142 -4.81 4.89 14.17
N VAL A 143 -4.34 4.60 15.38
CA VAL A 143 -5.06 3.76 16.36
C VAL A 143 -6.38 4.40 16.77
N ALA A 144 -6.44 5.73 16.86
CA ALA A 144 -7.65 6.48 17.17
C ALA A 144 -8.65 6.60 16.00
N GLY A 145 -8.31 6.08 14.82
CA GLY A 145 -9.21 6.04 13.66
C GLY A 145 -8.88 7.01 12.53
N ALA A 146 -7.77 7.75 12.61
CA ALA A 146 -7.33 8.60 11.51
C ALA A 146 -6.92 7.79 10.27
N VAL A 147 -7.15 8.36 9.08
CA VAL A 147 -6.70 7.76 7.82
C VAL A 147 -5.27 8.17 7.55
N VAL A 148 -4.37 7.20 7.34
CA VAL A 148 -2.98 7.48 6.97
C VAL A 148 -2.76 7.13 5.51
N CYS A 149 -2.33 8.12 4.73
CA CYS A 149 -2.00 7.96 3.32
C CYS A 149 -0.49 8.11 3.10
N GLY A 150 0.09 7.20 2.33
CA GLY A 150 1.45 7.34 1.84
C GLY A 150 1.50 7.24 0.32
N THR A 151 2.32 8.06 -0.34
CA THR A 151 2.58 7.95 -1.77
C THR A 151 4.06 7.68 -2.03
N SER A 152 4.37 6.75 -2.96
CA SER A 152 5.74 6.37 -3.30
C SER A 152 6.54 5.96 -2.05
N ALA A 153 7.65 6.65 -1.73
CA ALA A 153 8.42 6.42 -0.50
C ALA A 153 7.57 6.47 0.78
N GLY A 154 6.55 7.35 0.84
CA GLY A 154 5.62 7.41 1.95
C GLY A 154 4.79 6.14 2.10
N ALA A 155 4.38 5.51 1.01
CA ALA A 155 3.67 4.22 1.04
C ALA A 155 4.60 3.08 1.49
N ALA A 156 5.80 3.01 0.91
CA ALA A 156 6.79 2.00 1.28
C ALA A 156 7.18 2.08 2.77
N ALA A 157 7.24 3.27 3.33
CA ALA A 157 7.60 3.49 4.73
C ALA A 157 6.53 3.00 5.74
N LEU A 158 5.26 2.86 5.32
CA LEU A 158 4.17 2.50 6.23
C LEU A 158 4.15 1.02 6.65
N THR A 159 4.88 0.15 5.97
CA THR A 159 5.01 -1.28 6.29
C THR A 159 5.89 -1.51 7.53
N GLU A 160 5.84 -2.73 8.09
CA GLU A 160 6.81 -3.15 9.12
C GLU A 160 8.21 -3.33 8.54
N THR A 161 8.29 -3.74 7.28
CA THR A 161 9.53 -3.96 6.55
C THR A 161 9.50 -3.17 5.26
N THR A 162 10.47 -2.28 5.05
CA THR A 162 10.58 -1.45 3.84
C THR A 162 11.65 -1.96 2.89
N LEU A 163 11.45 -1.69 1.59
CA LEU A 163 12.39 -1.96 0.51
C LEU A 163 12.92 -0.64 -0.07
N ALA A 164 14.23 -0.52 -0.20
CA ALA A 164 14.90 0.59 -0.89
C ALA A 164 16.07 0.08 -1.75
N GLY A 165 16.53 0.87 -2.71
CA GLY A 165 17.60 0.47 -3.64
C GLY A 165 17.18 -0.68 -4.58
N GLY A 166 18.15 -1.45 -5.06
CA GLY A 166 17.91 -2.57 -5.99
C GLY A 166 17.51 -2.12 -7.40
N GLU A 167 17.87 -0.92 -7.77
CA GLU A 167 17.66 -0.31 -9.11
C GLU A 167 19.03 0.06 -9.70
N VAL A 168 19.02 0.39 -10.96
CA VAL A 168 20.18 1.00 -11.63
C VAL A 168 19.99 2.52 -11.56
N ASP A 169 21.00 3.25 -11.10
CA ASP A 169 20.97 4.71 -11.05
C ASP A 169 21.09 5.35 -12.45
N GLU A 170 21.05 6.68 -12.52
CA GLU A 170 21.13 7.44 -13.77
C GLU A 170 22.47 7.26 -14.50
N ASP A 171 23.52 6.87 -13.74
CA ASP A 171 24.87 6.61 -14.27
C ASP A 171 25.07 5.13 -14.66
N GLY A 172 24.04 4.28 -14.49
CA GLY A 172 24.09 2.87 -14.82
C GLY A 172 24.70 1.97 -13.74
N ASN A 173 24.88 2.47 -12.51
CA ASN A 173 25.38 1.67 -11.41
C ASN A 173 24.24 0.99 -10.67
N GLU A 174 24.50 -0.24 -10.20
CA GLU A 174 23.55 -0.94 -9.33
C GLU A 174 23.52 -0.29 -7.95
N VAL A 175 22.33 0.14 -7.52
CA VAL A 175 22.07 0.62 -6.15
C VAL A 175 21.80 -0.59 -5.27
N GLU A 176 22.56 -0.76 -4.21
CA GLU A 176 22.40 -1.89 -3.29
C GLU A 176 20.97 -1.95 -2.73
N MET A 177 20.40 -3.15 -2.71
CA MET A 177 19.07 -3.39 -2.15
C MET A 177 19.13 -3.32 -0.62
N TYR A 178 18.30 -2.45 -0.05
CA TYR A 178 18.11 -2.34 1.39
C TYR A 178 16.74 -2.89 1.79
N ILE A 179 16.74 -3.80 2.75
CA ILE A 179 15.51 -4.30 3.40
C ILE A 179 15.69 -4.11 4.89
N GLY A 180 14.82 -3.31 5.48
CA GLY A 180 14.93 -2.92 6.89
C GLY A 180 13.60 -2.51 7.50
N PRO A 181 13.61 -2.00 8.75
CA PRO A 181 12.38 -1.63 9.44
C PRO A 181 11.69 -0.44 8.76
N GLY A 182 10.36 -0.46 8.74
CA GLY A 182 9.50 0.66 8.37
C GLY A 182 8.84 1.30 9.58
N LEU A 183 7.77 2.08 9.36
CA LEU A 183 7.00 2.74 10.43
C LEU A 183 6.02 1.77 11.12
N GLY A 184 5.70 0.63 10.50
CA GLY A 184 4.93 -0.46 11.08
C GLY A 184 3.44 -0.15 11.33
N LEU A 185 2.78 0.58 10.43
CA LEU A 185 1.35 0.78 10.47
C LEU A 185 0.61 -0.35 9.75
N LEU A 186 1.15 -0.85 8.64
CA LEU A 186 0.67 -2.05 7.94
C LEU A 186 1.37 -3.29 8.52
N CYS A 187 0.63 -4.11 9.27
CA CYS A 187 1.16 -5.20 10.10
C CYS A 187 0.80 -6.60 9.57
N PHE A 188 0.87 -6.84 8.27
CA PHE A 188 0.56 -8.16 7.65
C PHE A 188 1.80 -8.83 7.05
N GLY A 189 3.00 -8.46 7.51
CA GLY A 189 4.24 -8.95 6.92
C GLY A 189 4.34 -8.59 5.43
N ALA A 190 3.84 -7.41 5.05
CA ALA A 190 3.89 -6.93 3.68
C ALA A 190 5.14 -6.06 3.43
N LEU A 191 5.58 -6.06 2.17
CA LEU A 191 6.65 -5.24 1.64
C LEU A 191 6.11 -4.55 0.38
N ILE A 192 6.19 -3.20 0.33
CA ILE A 192 5.64 -2.42 -0.77
C ILE A 192 6.74 -1.96 -1.71
N ASP A 193 6.52 -2.18 -3.01
CA ASP A 193 7.26 -1.57 -4.10
C ASP A 193 6.33 -0.66 -4.92
N THR A 194 6.80 0.54 -5.26
CA THR A 194 6.00 1.60 -5.87
C THR A 194 6.49 1.93 -7.27
N HIS A 195 5.72 2.69 -8.07
CA HIS A 195 6.00 2.93 -9.50
C HIS A 195 6.23 1.62 -10.26
N PHE A 196 5.45 0.60 -9.92
CA PHE A 196 5.84 -0.78 -10.12
C PHE A 196 5.95 -1.17 -11.61
N ALA A 197 4.86 -1.08 -12.36
CA ALA A 197 4.88 -1.36 -13.80
C ALA A 197 5.70 -0.33 -14.56
N GLN A 198 5.61 0.95 -14.18
CA GLN A 198 6.27 2.07 -14.87
C GLN A 198 7.78 1.96 -14.83
N ARG A 199 8.35 1.45 -13.73
CA ARG A 199 9.79 1.22 -13.57
C ARG A 199 10.20 -0.23 -13.75
N ARG A 200 9.30 -1.11 -14.23
CA ARG A 200 9.55 -2.54 -14.50
C ARG A 200 10.15 -3.29 -13.30
N ARG A 201 9.63 -3.05 -12.09
CA ARG A 201 10.22 -3.50 -10.82
C ARG A 201 9.90 -4.95 -10.43
N LEU A 202 9.29 -5.73 -11.32
CA LEU A 202 8.90 -7.12 -11.03
C LEU A 202 10.10 -7.98 -10.59
N HIS A 203 11.24 -7.88 -11.30
CA HIS A 203 12.45 -8.62 -10.93
C HIS A 203 12.96 -8.23 -9.53
N ARG A 204 13.00 -6.94 -9.23
CA ARG A 204 13.40 -6.43 -7.91
C ARG A 204 12.53 -7.00 -6.79
N LEU A 205 11.21 -7.04 -6.99
CA LEU A 205 10.28 -7.60 -6.01
C LEU A 205 10.46 -9.12 -5.85
N PHE A 206 10.75 -9.85 -6.95
CA PHE A 206 11.07 -11.28 -6.88
C PHE A 206 12.33 -11.55 -6.07
N VAL A 207 13.40 -10.76 -6.26
CA VAL A 207 14.64 -10.87 -5.49
C VAL A 207 14.37 -10.62 -4.00
N ALA A 208 13.60 -9.56 -3.68
CA ALA A 208 13.25 -9.23 -2.30
C ALA A 208 12.49 -10.38 -1.63
N ILE A 209 11.45 -10.92 -2.29
CA ILE A 209 10.63 -12.01 -1.74
C ILE A 209 11.39 -13.35 -1.72
N ALA A 210 12.27 -13.62 -2.69
CA ALA A 210 13.14 -14.78 -2.62
C ALA A 210 14.09 -14.75 -1.40
N GLY A 211 14.54 -13.56 -1.00
CA GLY A 211 15.34 -13.36 0.22
C GLY A 211 14.53 -13.46 1.51
N TYR A 212 13.25 -13.06 1.46
CA TYR A 212 12.35 -12.97 2.61
C TYR A 212 10.98 -13.60 2.28
N PRO A 213 10.90 -14.93 2.07
CA PRO A 213 9.71 -15.59 1.54
C PRO A 213 8.49 -15.55 2.47
N GLN A 214 8.68 -15.22 3.75
CA GLN A 214 7.61 -15.00 4.71
C GLN A 214 6.85 -13.69 4.45
N LEU A 215 7.45 -12.72 3.74
CA LEU A 215 6.80 -11.46 3.40
C LEU A 215 5.87 -11.62 2.19
N LEU A 216 4.85 -10.76 2.13
CA LEU A 216 3.99 -10.56 0.96
C LEU A 216 4.49 -9.34 0.19
N GLY A 217 4.97 -9.52 -1.03
CA GLY A 217 5.34 -8.42 -1.91
C GLY A 217 4.11 -7.77 -2.55
N LEU A 218 4.01 -6.45 -2.47
CA LEU A 218 2.94 -5.64 -3.08
C LEU A 218 3.57 -4.60 -4.00
N GLY A 219 3.46 -4.81 -5.32
CA GLY A 219 3.87 -3.86 -6.34
C GLY A 219 2.70 -2.97 -6.73
N ILE A 220 2.75 -1.67 -6.41
CA ILE A 220 1.66 -0.72 -6.65
C ILE A 220 2.04 0.20 -7.82
N ASP A 221 1.18 0.27 -8.82
CA ASP A 221 1.35 1.11 -10.00
C ASP A 221 1.16 2.61 -9.70
N GLU A 222 1.66 3.48 -10.59
CA GLU A 222 1.41 4.92 -10.50
C GLU A 222 -0.09 5.24 -10.59
N ASP A 223 -0.51 6.32 -9.96
CA ASP A 223 -1.90 6.81 -9.89
C ASP A 223 -2.90 5.72 -9.45
N THR A 224 -2.41 4.78 -8.64
CA THR A 224 -3.12 3.62 -8.12
C THR A 224 -2.92 3.55 -6.61
N GLY A 225 -3.97 3.23 -5.88
CA GLY A 225 -3.95 3.09 -4.43
C GLY A 225 -4.48 1.74 -3.97
N LEU A 226 -3.91 1.21 -2.91
CA LEU A 226 -4.48 0.12 -2.12
C LEU A 226 -5.05 0.71 -0.83
N VAL A 227 -6.38 0.72 -0.73
CA VAL A 227 -7.12 1.16 0.47
C VAL A 227 -7.28 -0.02 1.40
N VAL A 228 -6.69 0.05 2.60
CA VAL A 228 -6.67 -1.06 3.55
C VAL A 228 -7.53 -0.75 4.77
N HIS A 229 -8.52 -1.62 5.03
CA HIS A 229 -9.32 -1.66 6.25
C HIS A 229 -9.19 -3.05 6.91
N GLY A 230 -8.67 -3.11 8.12
CA GLY A 230 -8.34 -4.40 8.73
C GLY A 230 -7.33 -5.17 7.87
N SER A 231 -7.67 -6.39 7.46
CA SER A 231 -6.84 -7.20 6.54
C SER A 231 -7.20 -7.01 5.06
N ILE A 232 -8.30 -6.32 4.75
CA ILE A 232 -8.80 -6.22 3.39
C ILE A 232 -8.26 -4.98 2.70
N GLY A 233 -7.60 -5.19 1.56
CA GLY A 233 -7.16 -4.14 0.64
C GLY A 233 -8.06 -4.06 -0.59
N GLU A 234 -8.54 -2.86 -0.94
CA GLU A 234 -9.29 -2.57 -2.17
C GLU A 234 -8.44 -1.70 -3.10
N VAL A 235 -8.35 -2.08 -4.36
CA VAL A 235 -7.57 -1.33 -5.36
C VAL A 235 -8.42 -0.23 -5.97
N VAL A 236 -7.89 1.00 -5.97
CA VAL A 236 -8.51 2.20 -6.56
C VAL A 236 -7.53 2.90 -7.50
N GLY A 237 -8.02 3.60 -8.50
CA GLY A 237 -7.20 4.37 -9.44
C GLY A 237 -7.05 3.69 -10.80
N LYS A 238 -5.94 3.95 -11.52
CA LYS A 238 -5.82 3.64 -12.95
C LYS A 238 -5.16 2.31 -13.28
N GLY A 239 -4.24 1.84 -12.44
CA GLY A 239 -3.47 0.62 -12.65
C GLY A 239 -3.93 -0.53 -11.76
N GLY A 240 -2.98 -1.36 -11.34
CA GLY A 240 -3.22 -2.50 -10.49
C GLY A 240 -2.22 -2.63 -9.35
N VAL A 241 -2.46 -3.64 -8.53
CA VAL A 241 -1.52 -4.09 -7.50
C VAL A 241 -1.09 -5.51 -7.83
N THR A 242 0.21 -5.70 -8.06
CA THR A 242 0.80 -7.03 -8.22
C THR A 242 1.15 -7.56 -6.84
N PHE A 243 0.64 -8.73 -6.46
CA PHE A 243 1.11 -9.42 -5.27
C PHE A 243 2.07 -10.54 -5.61
N VAL A 244 3.06 -10.76 -4.73
CA VAL A 244 4.07 -11.81 -4.83
C VAL A 244 4.15 -12.52 -3.48
N ASP A 245 3.73 -13.78 -3.45
CA ASP A 245 3.75 -14.62 -2.25
C ASP A 245 4.79 -15.74 -2.42
N GLY A 246 5.80 -15.71 -1.54
CA GLY A 246 6.93 -16.63 -1.58
C GLY A 246 6.84 -17.80 -0.61
N ARG A 247 5.73 -18.01 0.11
CA ARG A 247 5.64 -19.02 1.17
C ARG A 247 5.92 -20.45 0.68
N ASP A 248 5.55 -20.75 -0.57
CA ASP A 248 5.75 -22.07 -1.19
C ASP A 248 6.96 -22.10 -2.13
N THR A 249 7.77 -21.05 -2.15
CA THR A 249 8.90 -20.90 -3.07
C THR A 249 9.99 -21.91 -2.75
N VAL A 250 10.41 -22.66 -3.77
CA VAL A 250 11.61 -23.47 -3.74
C VAL A 250 12.76 -22.67 -4.35
N ARG A 251 13.81 -22.49 -3.59
CA ARG A 251 14.97 -21.71 -3.98
C ARG A 251 16.16 -22.62 -4.25
N PHE A 252 16.86 -22.40 -5.36
CA PHE A 252 18.00 -23.20 -5.83
C PHE A 252 19.33 -22.44 -5.82
N ASP A 253 19.33 -21.14 -5.57
CA ASP A 253 20.49 -20.27 -5.56
C ASP A 253 20.85 -19.73 -4.16
N ASN A 254 21.98 -19.07 -4.06
CA ASN A 254 22.41 -18.44 -2.81
C ASN A 254 21.89 -16.98 -2.77
N ALA A 255 21.12 -16.63 -1.72
CA ALA A 255 20.55 -15.29 -1.50
C ALA A 255 21.59 -14.16 -1.58
N SER A 256 22.77 -14.39 -1.01
CA SER A 256 23.87 -13.39 -1.01
C SER A 256 24.44 -13.13 -2.39
N THR A 257 24.25 -14.04 -3.34
CA THR A 257 24.72 -13.89 -4.72
C THR A 257 23.75 -13.05 -5.55
N VAL A 258 22.44 -13.19 -5.31
CA VAL A 258 21.39 -12.46 -6.03
C VAL A 258 21.40 -10.96 -5.70
N THR A 259 21.61 -10.61 -4.42
CA THR A 259 21.72 -9.19 -3.99
C THR A 259 22.99 -8.49 -4.48
N LYS A 260 23.91 -9.25 -5.08
CA LYS A 260 25.18 -8.75 -5.67
C LYS A 260 25.24 -8.92 -7.19
N GLY A 261 24.07 -8.90 -7.87
CA GLY A 261 24.00 -9.03 -9.33
C GLY A 261 24.08 -10.46 -9.86
N GLY A 262 23.90 -11.48 -9.01
CA GLY A 262 23.80 -12.89 -9.44
C GLY A 262 22.45 -13.22 -10.06
N GLU A 263 22.40 -14.29 -10.87
CA GLU A 263 21.15 -14.78 -11.47
C GLU A 263 20.21 -15.39 -10.42
N LEU A 264 18.92 -15.01 -10.48
CA LEU A 264 17.88 -15.54 -9.62
C LEU A 264 17.29 -16.82 -10.24
N THR A 265 17.40 -17.93 -9.51
CA THR A 265 16.75 -19.20 -9.85
C THR A 265 15.77 -19.60 -8.74
N LEU A 266 14.50 -19.64 -9.07
CA LEU A 266 13.44 -20.04 -8.13
C LEU A 266 12.25 -20.67 -8.87
N SER A 267 11.43 -21.40 -8.12
CA SER A 267 10.18 -21.98 -8.61
C SER A 267 9.08 -21.86 -7.55
N HIS A 268 7.83 -22.09 -7.96
CA HIS A 268 6.63 -22.06 -7.09
C HIS A 268 6.37 -20.69 -6.43
N LEU A 269 6.78 -19.59 -7.09
CA LEU A 269 6.41 -18.25 -6.67
C LEU A 269 4.98 -17.95 -7.11
N ARG A 270 4.11 -17.65 -6.16
CA ARG A 270 2.73 -17.27 -6.47
C ARG A 270 2.68 -15.78 -6.79
N VAL A 271 2.24 -15.45 -8.00
CA VAL A 271 2.10 -14.06 -8.47
C VAL A 271 0.69 -13.84 -8.97
N GLY A 272 0.10 -12.71 -8.63
CA GLY A 272 -1.19 -12.29 -9.14
C GLY A 272 -1.29 -10.78 -9.31
N LEU A 273 -2.29 -10.35 -10.07
CA LEU A 273 -2.61 -8.95 -10.33
C LEU A 273 -4.03 -8.68 -9.87
N VAL A 274 -4.18 -7.65 -9.04
CA VAL A 274 -5.46 -7.17 -8.53
C VAL A 274 -5.78 -5.85 -9.22
N GLY A 275 -6.83 -5.81 -10.03
CA GLY A 275 -7.27 -4.62 -10.74
C GLY A 275 -8.15 -3.71 -9.88
N THR A 276 -8.41 -2.51 -10.38
CA THR A 276 -9.29 -1.52 -9.75
C THR A 276 -10.68 -2.09 -9.42
N GLY A 277 -11.18 -1.77 -8.23
CA GLY A 277 -12.47 -2.25 -7.70
C GLY A 277 -12.43 -3.68 -7.16
N GLN A 278 -11.29 -4.37 -7.24
CA GLN A 278 -11.12 -5.71 -6.68
C GLN A 278 -10.51 -5.63 -5.29
N ARG A 279 -10.79 -6.66 -4.48
CA ARG A 279 -10.36 -6.75 -3.09
C ARG A 279 -9.48 -7.97 -2.86
N PHE A 280 -8.50 -7.81 -1.97
CA PHE A 280 -7.52 -8.81 -1.60
C PHE A 280 -7.37 -8.85 -0.08
N ASP A 281 -7.44 -10.05 0.51
CA ASP A 281 -7.15 -10.25 1.92
C ASP A 281 -5.63 -10.42 2.09
N LEU A 282 -5.01 -9.45 2.77
CA LEU A 282 -3.57 -9.40 3.01
C LEU A 282 -3.09 -10.48 3.99
N GLU A 283 -3.93 -10.89 4.94
CA GLU A 283 -3.61 -11.92 5.92
C GLU A 283 -3.74 -13.32 5.32
N ALA A 284 -4.88 -13.61 4.67
CA ALA A 284 -5.09 -14.85 3.94
C ALA A 284 -4.23 -14.96 2.68
N ARG A 285 -3.84 -13.80 2.10
CA ARG A 285 -3.16 -13.64 0.82
C ARG A 285 -3.96 -14.18 -0.34
N GLU A 286 -5.24 -13.87 -0.37
CA GLU A 286 -6.19 -14.35 -1.37
C GLU A 286 -7.08 -13.24 -1.89
N LEU A 287 -7.52 -13.38 -3.15
CA LEU A 287 -8.56 -12.53 -3.70
C LEU A 287 -9.86 -12.80 -2.95
N GLU A 288 -10.52 -11.73 -2.52
CA GLU A 288 -11.87 -11.86 -1.99
C GLU A 288 -12.83 -12.26 -3.14
N ALA A 289 -13.58 -13.34 -2.94
CA ALA A 289 -14.51 -13.80 -3.96
C ALA A 289 -15.57 -12.71 -4.20
N LEU A 290 -15.76 -12.30 -5.45
CA LEU A 290 -16.87 -11.47 -5.85
C LEU A 290 -18.17 -12.19 -5.46
N LEU A 291 -18.95 -11.61 -4.55
CA LEU A 291 -20.27 -12.14 -4.23
C LEU A 291 -21.10 -12.15 -5.53
N PRO A 292 -21.79 -13.24 -5.85
CA PRO A 292 -22.51 -13.40 -7.12
C PRO A 292 -23.69 -12.44 -7.34
N ASN A 293 -23.94 -11.52 -6.43
CA ASN A 293 -24.99 -10.51 -6.55
C ASN A 293 -24.36 -9.13 -6.33
N GLY A 294 -24.17 -8.39 -7.43
CA GLY A 294 -23.62 -7.03 -7.49
C GLY A 294 -24.21 -6.05 -6.48
N ARG A 295 -23.79 -6.16 -5.23
CA ARG A 295 -23.88 -5.09 -4.24
C ARG A 295 -22.56 -4.36 -4.27
N GLU A 296 -22.60 -3.15 -4.81
CA GLU A 296 -21.51 -2.21 -4.78
C GLU A 296 -20.96 -2.11 -3.34
N SER A 297 -19.66 -2.29 -3.20
CA SER A 297 -18.93 -2.04 -1.98
C SER A 297 -19.18 -0.59 -1.57
N GLY A 298 -19.53 -0.36 -0.30
CA GLY A 298 -20.03 0.92 0.21
C GLY A 298 -19.03 2.06 0.35
N ILE A 299 -18.15 2.28 -0.63
CA ILE A 299 -17.35 3.48 -0.77
C ILE A 299 -17.98 4.32 -1.88
N GLY A 300 -18.91 5.18 -1.46
CA GLY A 300 -19.90 5.92 -2.21
C GLY A 300 -19.49 6.54 -3.54
N ASN A 301 -20.12 6.09 -4.60
CA ASN A 301 -20.52 6.93 -5.71
C ASN A 301 -22.03 7.20 -5.60
N ARG A 302 -22.42 8.34 -5.07
CA ARG A 302 -23.74 8.91 -5.33
C ARG A 302 -23.62 9.72 -6.61
N GLU A 303 -23.80 9.06 -7.75
CA GLU A 303 -24.10 9.75 -8.99
C GLU A 303 -25.51 10.32 -8.94
N SER A 304 -25.61 11.61 -9.28
CA SER A 304 -26.86 12.30 -9.54
C SER A 304 -27.56 11.64 -10.72
N ALA A 305 -28.77 11.15 -10.50
CA ALA A 305 -29.64 10.62 -11.54
C ALA A 305 -30.03 11.73 -12.52
N ALA A 306 -29.50 11.66 -13.74
CA ALA A 306 -30.05 12.33 -14.90
C ALA A 306 -30.70 11.26 -15.81
N THR A 307 -31.99 11.34 -15.96
CA THR A 307 -32.85 10.52 -16.82
C THR A 307 -32.47 10.68 -18.28
N GLY A 308 -32.13 9.56 -18.94
CA GLY A 308 -31.96 9.51 -20.39
C GLY A 308 -32.19 8.09 -20.92
N THR A 309 -33.36 7.86 -21.45
CA THR A 309 -33.75 6.64 -22.15
C THR A 309 -32.99 6.50 -23.48
N GLY A 310 -32.30 5.37 -23.68
CA GLY A 310 -31.67 5.07 -24.96
C GLY A 310 -31.17 3.63 -25.03
N THR A 311 -32.01 2.78 -25.60
CA THR A 311 -31.70 1.40 -26.01
C THR A 311 -30.57 1.38 -27.04
N ARG A 312 -29.49 0.63 -26.80
CA ARG A 312 -28.58 0.19 -27.85
C ARG A 312 -28.19 -1.28 -27.67
N GLU A 313 -28.49 -2.01 -28.72
CA GLU A 313 -28.12 -3.41 -28.93
C GLU A 313 -26.61 -3.57 -29.02
N THR A 314 -26.09 -4.60 -28.37
CA THR A 314 -24.68 -5.02 -28.49
C THR A 314 -24.56 -6.17 -29.46
N GLY A 315 -23.97 -5.91 -30.65
CA GLY A 315 -23.49 -6.94 -31.55
C GLY A 315 -22.07 -7.41 -31.19
N PRO A 316 -21.69 -8.64 -31.60
CA PRO A 316 -20.39 -9.22 -31.19
C PRO A 316 -19.18 -8.60 -31.90
N VAL A 317 -18.13 -8.34 -31.14
CA VAL A 317 -16.85 -7.85 -31.66
C VAL A 317 -16.09 -9.00 -32.34
N ALA A 318 -15.86 -8.88 -33.64
CA ALA A 318 -15.04 -9.80 -34.42
C ALA A 318 -13.53 -9.45 -34.26
N LEU A 319 -12.73 -10.45 -33.88
CA LEU A 319 -11.26 -10.37 -33.89
C LEU A 319 -10.75 -10.32 -35.33
N GLY A 320 -10.23 -9.16 -35.76
CA GLY A 320 -9.60 -8.97 -37.05
C GLY A 320 -8.29 -9.72 -37.17
N ARG A 321 -8.18 -10.55 -38.18
CA ARG A 321 -6.93 -11.20 -38.58
C ARG A 321 -6.02 -10.20 -39.31
N ASP A 322 -4.80 -10.08 -38.81
CA ASP A 322 -3.69 -9.34 -39.39
C ASP A 322 -3.27 -9.97 -40.73
N ARG A 323 -3.41 -9.22 -41.86
CA ARG A 323 -2.84 -9.57 -43.13
C ARG A 323 -1.57 -8.76 -43.35
N ARG A 324 -0.44 -9.44 -43.32
CA ARG A 324 0.84 -8.92 -43.82
C ARG A 324 0.77 -8.80 -45.34
N ASP A 325 1.16 -7.66 -45.86
CA ASP A 325 1.44 -7.47 -47.26
C ASP A 325 2.92 -7.00 -47.43
N PRO A 326 3.67 -7.57 -48.39
CA PRO A 326 5.11 -7.30 -48.53
C PRO A 326 5.36 -6.10 -49.45
N SER A 327 6.36 -5.31 -49.09
CA SER A 327 6.88 -4.21 -49.90
C SER A 327 7.64 -4.69 -51.11
N PRO A 328 7.63 -3.96 -52.25
CA PRO A 328 8.67 -4.06 -53.25
C PRO A 328 9.73 -2.96 -53.09
N GLY A 329 10.97 -3.31 -53.37
CA GLY A 329 12.13 -2.45 -53.29
C GLY A 329 12.21 -1.43 -54.44
N GLY A 330 13.12 -0.49 -54.28
CA GLY A 330 13.50 0.53 -55.28
C GLY A 330 14.67 1.36 -54.82
N SER A 331 15.75 1.04 -55.35
CA SER A 331 17.01 1.75 -55.59
C SER A 331 17.03 3.28 -55.52
N GLY A 332 18.12 3.81 -54.93
CA GLY A 332 18.57 5.18 -55.02
C GLY A 332 19.65 5.44 -53.98
#